data_916b8a6622c5577a85af931e45fa7124
#
_entry.id   916b8a6622c5577a85af931e45fa7124
#
_cell.length_a   1.000
_cell.length_b   1.000
_cell.length_c   1.000
_cell.angle_alpha   90.00
_cell.angle_beta   90.00
_cell.angle_gamma   90.00
#
_symmetry.space_group_name_H-M   'P 1'
#
loop_
_entity.id
_entity.type
_entity.pdbx_description
1 polymer ?
#
loop_
_entity_poly.entity_id
_entity_poly.type
_entity_poly.pdbx_seq_one_letter_code
_entity_poly.pdbx_strand_id
1 'polypeptide(L)'
;MIFESLSDRLQETFKKLRGHGKLTEDDVNEAMREVRMALLEADVNFKVVKNFIKTVKERAIGQDVLETLTPAQVVIKIVDEELTKLMGGTQSRINISPKPPTVIMMVGLQGAGKTTSAGKLGLALKKQGKRPLLAACDIYRPAAIKQLQVVGKQLDIPVFTMETGTDAVTIAKESLAYSESHANDVVIIDTAGRLQIDEKLMQELRDIKTEVKPHEILLVVDAMTGQESVNVAQAFNESLGLDGVVMTKLDGDARGGAALSVKAVTNVPIKFVGLGEKLEALQPFYPDRMASRILGMGDVLSLVEKAQQTFDMEEAKKMEKKLRKDEFTLDDFLNQMQQVKKLGSLENILGMIPGMGGLKKQLAGQDLDLDGKEMRQIEAIIKSMTPKERADIGIINGSRRKRIALGSGTRVQDVNKLLKQFGEMKKMMKKMKKMKKGKKGMSGLGSLSGLGGFSKMPFMH
;
A
#
# COMPACT_ATOMS: atom_id res chain seq x y z
N MET A 1 2.14 11.30 -0.91
CA MET A 1 2.58 9.97 -0.39
C MET A 1 2.16 9.83 1.07
N ILE A 2 2.05 8.58 1.55
CA ILE A 2 1.76 8.31 2.97
C ILE A 2 2.88 8.91 3.82
N PHE A 3 2.50 9.71 4.82
CA PHE A 3 3.42 10.36 5.77
C PHE A 3 4.48 11.30 5.16
N GLU A 4 4.27 11.85 3.98
CA GLU A 4 5.28 12.61 3.24
C GLU A 4 5.81 13.81 4.02
N SER A 5 4.91 14.62 4.59
CA SER A 5 5.32 15.80 5.36
C SER A 5 6.07 15.46 6.65
N LEU A 6 5.63 14.42 7.35
CA LEU A 6 6.30 13.94 8.55
C LEU A 6 7.67 13.34 8.22
N SER A 7 7.72 12.51 7.18
CA SER A 7 8.95 11.85 6.74
C SER A 7 10.01 12.87 6.32
N ASP A 8 9.65 13.88 5.52
CA ASP A 8 10.59 14.91 5.06
C ASP A 8 11.21 15.67 6.24
N ARG A 9 10.40 16.04 7.23
CA ARG A 9 10.89 16.74 8.43
C ARG A 9 11.81 15.89 9.30
N LEU A 10 11.41 14.63 9.55
CA LEU A 10 12.25 13.73 10.35
C LEU A 10 13.57 13.41 9.65
N GLN A 11 13.57 13.22 8.33
CA GLN A 11 14.79 13.02 7.56
C GLN A 11 15.73 14.24 7.64
N GLU A 12 15.18 15.46 7.59
CA GLU A 12 15.96 16.68 7.72
C GLU A 12 16.62 16.77 9.09
N THR A 13 15.86 16.52 10.18
CA THR A 13 16.36 16.48 11.55
C THR A 13 17.49 15.45 11.70
N PHE A 14 17.28 14.23 11.22
CA PHE A 14 18.29 13.17 11.33
C PHE A 14 19.49 13.38 10.41
N LYS A 15 19.36 14.10 9.30
CA LYS A 15 20.48 14.50 8.46
C LYS A 15 21.40 15.48 9.19
N LYS A 16 20.85 16.44 9.92
CA LYS A 16 21.64 17.37 10.78
C LYS A 16 22.37 16.55 11.85
N LEU A 17 21.67 15.66 12.54
CA LEU A 17 22.26 14.83 13.59
C LEU A 17 23.43 13.95 13.10
N ARG A 18 23.36 13.40 11.88
CA ARG A 18 24.43 12.60 11.29
C ARG A 18 25.70 13.39 10.97
N GLY A 19 25.61 14.71 10.85
CA GLY A 19 26.75 15.61 10.60
C GLY A 19 27.66 15.78 11.82
N HIS A 20 27.20 15.41 13.03
CA HIS A 20 27.95 15.53 14.26
C HIS A 20 28.73 14.23 14.55
N GLY A 21 30.03 14.29 14.63
CA GLY A 21 30.90 13.11 14.88
C GLY A 21 30.77 12.54 16.29
N LYS A 22 30.52 13.40 17.29
CA LYS A 22 30.13 13.02 18.66
C LYS A 22 28.83 13.75 18.98
N LEU A 23 27.85 13.06 19.56
CA LEU A 23 26.63 13.68 20.04
C LEU A 23 26.78 14.06 21.50
N THR A 24 26.43 15.29 21.81
CA THR A 24 26.23 15.77 23.18
C THR A 24 24.78 15.57 23.61
N GLU A 25 24.51 15.67 24.91
CA GLU A 25 23.13 15.64 25.42
C GLU A 25 22.29 16.80 24.82
N ASP A 26 22.92 17.94 24.58
CA ASP A 26 22.26 19.10 23.97
C ASP A 26 21.86 18.80 22.49
N ASP A 27 22.71 18.15 21.71
CA ASP A 27 22.39 17.74 20.33
C ASP A 27 21.18 16.80 20.28
N VAL A 28 21.12 15.86 21.23
CA VAL A 28 19.97 14.94 21.36
C VAL A 28 18.71 15.71 21.78
N ASN A 29 18.83 16.64 22.70
CA ASN A 29 17.72 17.46 23.16
C ASN A 29 17.17 18.35 22.05
N GLU A 30 18.03 18.96 21.25
CA GLU A 30 17.65 19.77 20.08
C GLU A 30 16.94 18.93 19.02
N ALA A 31 17.52 17.78 18.65
CA ALA A 31 16.90 16.86 17.70
C ALA A 31 15.52 16.38 18.18
N MET A 32 15.39 16.04 19.46
CA MET A 32 14.10 15.62 20.04
C MET A 32 13.08 16.75 20.09
N ARG A 33 13.53 18.01 20.18
CA ARG A 33 12.64 19.16 20.05
C ARG A 33 12.08 19.29 18.63
N GLU A 34 12.92 19.11 17.61
CA GLU A 34 12.49 19.10 16.20
C GLU A 34 11.54 17.94 15.92
N VAL A 35 11.88 16.71 16.38
CA VAL A 35 11.01 15.52 16.27
C VAL A 35 9.64 15.76 16.93
N ARG A 36 9.62 16.38 18.12
CA ARG A 36 8.37 16.75 18.81
C ARG A 36 7.52 17.68 17.95
N MET A 37 8.12 18.70 17.37
CA MET A 37 7.39 19.65 16.50
C MET A 37 6.86 18.95 15.24
N ALA A 38 7.67 18.12 14.61
CA ALA A 38 7.25 17.35 13.43
C ALA A 38 6.03 16.43 13.72
N LEU A 39 6.03 15.74 14.87
CA LEU A 39 4.91 14.89 15.28
C LEU A 39 3.64 15.69 15.60
N LEU A 40 3.76 16.85 16.25
CA LEU A 40 2.63 17.73 16.55
C LEU A 40 2.03 18.34 15.28
N GLU A 41 2.84 18.75 14.32
CA GLU A 41 2.40 19.26 13.02
C GLU A 41 1.77 18.16 12.16
N ALA A 42 2.21 16.92 12.36
CA ALA A 42 1.59 15.74 11.76
C ALA A 42 0.26 15.35 12.43
N ASP A 43 -0.25 16.18 13.35
CA ASP A 43 -1.51 15.94 14.07
C ASP A 43 -1.48 14.67 14.96
N VAL A 44 -0.31 14.33 15.53
CA VAL A 44 -0.21 13.24 16.52
C VAL A 44 -0.72 13.74 17.88
N ASN A 45 -1.44 12.89 18.60
CA ASN A 45 -1.99 13.22 19.91
C ASN A 45 -0.93 13.71 20.88
N PHE A 46 -1.18 14.85 21.55
CA PHE A 46 -0.21 15.53 22.43
C PHE A 46 0.35 14.64 23.53
N LYS A 47 -0.51 13.83 24.20
CA LYS A 47 -0.07 12.92 25.28
C LYS A 47 0.86 11.85 24.72
N VAL A 48 0.54 11.34 23.51
CA VAL A 48 1.34 10.35 22.81
C VAL A 48 2.72 10.91 22.47
N VAL A 49 2.77 12.11 21.89
CA VAL A 49 4.03 12.79 21.57
C VAL A 49 4.88 13.04 22.83
N LYS A 50 4.27 13.51 23.92
CA LYS A 50 4.97 13.76 25.19
C LYS A 50 5.64 12.48 25.71
N ASN A 51 4.91 11.38 25.76
CA ASN A 51 5.42 10.09 26.24
C ASN A 51 6.51 9.54 25.31
N PHE A 52 6.29 9.60 24.00
CA PHE A 52 7.26 9.17 23.00
C PHE A 52 8.60 9.89 23.14
N ILE A 53 8.60 11.24 23.19
CA ILE A 53 9.81 12.04 23.34
C ILE A 53 10.52 11.73 24.66
N LYS A 54 9.76 11.56 25.76
CA LYS A 54 10.34 11.19 27.05
C LYS A 54 11.07 9.84 26.95
N THR A 55 10.41 8.81 26.43
CA THR A 55 10.99 7.46 26.31
C THR A 55 12.22 7.45 25.41
N VAL A 56 12.17 8.14 24.27
CA VAL A 56 13.33 8.21 23.36
C VAL A 56 14.52 8.89 24.04
N LYS A 57 14.31 10.00 24.76
CA LYS A 57 15.38 10.70 25.50
C LYS A 57 16.00 9.82 26.58
N GLU A 58 15.18 9.17 27.42
CA GLU A 58 15.65 8.28 28.49
C GLU A 58 16.50 7.14 27.91
N ARG A 59 16.09 6.55 26.78
CA ARG A 59 16.85 5.50 26.11
C ARG A 59 18.11 6.03 25.44
N ALA A 60 18.07 7.20 24.82
CA ALA A 60 19.22 7.77 24.11
C ALA A 60 20.36 8.20 25.05
N ILE A 61 20.02 8.71 26.24
CA ILE A 61 21.00 9.17 27.25
C ILE A 61 21.58 7.96 28.04
N GLY A 62 20.80 6.90 28.24
CA GLY A 62 21.18 5.74 29.07
C GLY A 62 21.93 4.62 28.34
N GLN A 63 22.15 4.71 27.03
CA GLN A 63 22.85 3.65 26.29
C GLN A 63 24.32 3.96 26.09
N ASP A 64 25.17 3.03 26.53
CA ASP A 64 26.55 2.92 26.05
C ASP A 64 26.53 2.70 24.54
N VAL A 65 27.29 3.53 23.82
CA VAL A 65 27.38 3.47 22.35
C VAL A 65 27.90 2.08 21.97
N LEU A 66 27.07 1.29 21.30
CA LEU A 66 27.52 0.02 20.71
C LEU A 66 28.70 0.32 19.78
N GLU A 67 29.83 -0.36 19.98
CA GLU A 67 31.11 -0.12 19.28
C GLU A 67 30.99 -0.08 17.74
N THR A 68 29.89 -0.57 17.20
CA THR A 68 29.64 -0.71 15.74
C THR A 68 28.76 0.37 15.12
N LEU A 69 28.09 1.22 15.92
CA LEU A 69 27.16 2.25 15.44
C LEU A 69 27.60 3.65 15.83
N THR A 70 27.40 4.63 14.96
CA THR A 70 27.60 6.04 15.34
C THR A 70 26.49 6.46 16.31
N PRO A 71 26.74 7.43 17.21
CA PRO A 71 25.74 7.95 18.15
C PRO A 71 24.43 8.36 17.47
N ALA A 72 24.51 9.01 16.31
CA ALA A 72 23.36 9.37 15.49
C ALA A 72 22.54 8.16 15.00
N GLN A 73 23.22 7.08 14.61
CA GLN A 73 22.55 5.84 14.20
C GLN A 73 21.84 5.17 15.37
N VAL A 74 22.39 5.26 16.59
CA VAL A 74 21.75 4.74 17.80
C VAL A 74 20.45 5.51 18.10
N VAL A 75 20.46 6.83 18.04
CA VAL A 75 19.25 7.65 18.23
C VAL A 75 18.17 7.33 17.19
N ILE A 76 18.55 7.24 15.89
CA ILE A 76 17.61 6.89 14.82
C ILE A 76 17.01 5.50 15.05
N LYS A 77 17.81 4.53 15.46
CA LYS A 77 17.34 3.18 15.79
C LYS A 77 16.34 3.18 16.94
N ILE A 78 16.62 3.95 18.01
CA ILE A 78 15.70 4.09 19.14
C ILE A 78 14.36 4.69 18.68
N VAL A 79 14.41 5.73 17.83
CA VAL A 79 13.21 6.35 17.26
C VAL A 79 12.41 5.36 16.43
N ASP A 80 13.05 4.55 15.59
CA ASP A 80 12.42 3.50 14.77
C ASP A 80 11.70 2.46 15.64
N GLU A 81 12.39 1.96 16.66
CA GLU A 81 11.84 1.00 17.61
C GLU A 81 10.65 1.56 18.38
N GLU A 82 10.73 2.81 18.85
CA GLU A 82 9.64 3.43 19.60
C GLU A 82 8.45 3.81 18.69
N LEU A 83 8.67 4.23 17.44
CA LEU A 83 7.60 4.39 16.45
C LEU A 83 6.92 3.07 16.15
N THR A 84 7.68 2.00 15.97
CA THR A 84 7.16 0.65 15.75
C THR A 84 6.28 0.20 16.91
N LYS A 85 6.75 0.36 18.16
CA LYS A 85 5.96 0.05 19.37
C LYS A 85 4.70 0.88 19.48
N LEU A 86 4.79 2.18 19.17
CA LEU A 86 3.68 3.12 19.21
C LEU A 86 2.53 2.67 18.30
N MET A 87 2.87 2.13 17.14
CA MET A 87 1.91 1.61 16.16
C MET A 87 1.45 0.17 16.43
N GLY A 88 1.98 -0.50 17.45
CA GLY A 88 1.53 -1.84 17.85
C GLY A 88 2.59 -2.94 17.85
N GLY A 89 3.84 -2.63 17.50
CA GLY A 89 5.00 -3.54 17.52
C GLY A 89 5.00 -4.53 16.35
N THR A 90 4.01 -5.41 16.29
CA THR A 90 3.88 -6.45 15.26
C THR A 90 2.55 -6.40 14.55
N GLN A 91 2.48 -7.05 13.38
CA GLN A 91 1.24 -7.19 12.63
C GLN A 91 0.15 -7.89 13.46
N SER A 92 -1.03 -7.29 13.56
CA SER A 92 -2.22 -7.91 14.13
C SER A 92 -3.07 -8.54 13.01
N ARG A 93 -3.30 -9.85 13.09
CA ARG A 93 -4.09 -10.61 12.11
C ARG A 93 -5.55 -10.71 12.55
N ILE A 94 -6.43 -11.08 11.59
CA ILE A 94 -7.81 -11.46 11.90
C ILE A 94 -7.78 -12.78 12.65
N ASN A 95 -8.60 -12.87 13.69
CA ASN A 95 -8.82 -14.10 14.44
C ASN A 95 -9.82 -14.97 13.67
N ILE A 96 -9.33 -16.01 13.02
CA ILE A 96 -10.17 -16.95 12.26
C ILE A 96 -10.70 -18.00 13.23
N SER A 97 -12.03 -18.16 13.26
CA SER A 97 -12.67 -19.18 14.08
C SER A 97 -12.28 -20.59 13.64
N PRO A 98 -12.01 -21.50 14.58
CA PRO A 98 -11.79 -22.91 14.26
C PRO A 98 -13.08 -23.62 13.77
N LYS A 99 -14.25 -23.04 14.11
CA LYS A 99 -15.57 -23.51 13.64
C LYS A 99 -16.16 -22.46 12.70
N PRO A 100 -16.32 -22.75 11.39
CA PRO A 100 -16.97 -21.85 10.47
C PRO A 100 -18.45 -21.60 10.85
N PRO A 101 -18.98 -20.40 10.53
CA PRO A 101 -18.30 -19.27 9.89
C PRO A 101 -17.53 -18.41 10.89
N THR A 102 -16.43 -17.79 10.44
CA THR A 102 -15.84 -16.64 11.12
C THR A 102 -16.73 -15.42 10.87
N VAL A 103 -17.22 -14.77 11.91
CA VAL A 103 -18.08 -13.60 11.82
C VAL A 103 -17.27 -12.34 12.06
N ILE A 104 -17.27 -11.44 11.09
CA ILE A 104 -16.56 -10.15 11.12
C ILE A 104 -17.59 -9.04 10.99
N MET A 105 -17.66 -8.15 11.97
CA MET A 105 -18.59 -7.03 12.00
C MET A 105 -17.84 -5.74 11.68
N MET A 106 -18.21 -5.07 10.56
CA MET A 106 -17.63 -3.80 10.14
C MET A 106 -18.46 -2.66 10.71
N VAL A 107 -17.85 -1.81 11.55
CA VAL A 107 -18.50 -0.67 12.21
C VAL A 107 -17.80 0.64 11.86
N GLY A 108 -18.46 1.80 12.09
CA GLY A 108 -17.88 3.11 11.88
C GLY A 108 -18.85 4.14 11.31
N LEU A 109 -18.40 5.38 11.19
CA LEU A 109 -19.23 6.49 10.71
C LEU A 109 -19.56 6.38 9.22
N GLN A 110 -20.56 7.16 8.80
CA GLN A 110 -20.90 7.30 7.38
C GLN A 110 -19.73 7.92 6.60
N GLY A 111 -19.45 7.40 5.41
CA GLY A 111 -18.35 7.90 4.56
C GLY A 111 -16.96 7.39 4.94
N ALA A 112 -16.79 6.67 6.05
CA ALA A 112 -15.50 6.07 6.43
C ALA A 112 -15.04 4.95 5.47
N GLY A 113 -15.93 4.42 4.62
CA GLY A 113 -15.57 3.39 3.63
C GLY A 113 -15.87 1.95 4.06
N LYS A 114 -16.83 1.71 4.97
CA LYS A 114 -17.20 0.38 5.45
C LYS A 114 -17.55 -0.60 4.33
N THR A 115 -18.53 -0.26 3.50
CA THR A 115 -18.99 -1.11 2.38
C THR A 115 -17.87 -1.50 1.43
N THR A 116 -17.04 -0.52 1.06
CA THR A 116 -15.87 -0.77 0.20
C THR A 116 -14.82 -1.64 0.92
N SER A 117 -14.59 -1.40 2.21
CA SER A 117 -13.65 -2.18 3.03
C SER A 117 -14.12 -3.60 3.26
N ALA A 118 -15.43 -3.82 3.43
CA ALA A 118 -16.03 -5.15 3.51
C ALA A 118 -15.75 -5.96 2.24
N GLY A 119 -15.97 -5.37 1.06
CA GLY A 119 -15.62 -6.00 -0.22
C GLY A 119 -14.12 -6.28 -0.39
N LYS A 120 -13.27 -5.31 -0.07
CA LYS A 120 -11.81 -5.46 -0.13
C LYS A 120 -11.30 -6.55 0.82
N LEU A 121 -11.84 -6.61 2.02
CA LEU A 121 -11.52 -7.65 3.01
C LEU A 121 -11.99 -9.03 2.51
N GLY A 122 -13.21 -9.10 1.97
CA GLY A 122 -13.72 -10.31 1.32
C GLY A 122 -12.80 -10.82 0.22
N LEU A 123 -12.31 -9.92 -0.65
CA LEU A 123 -11.33 -10.27 -1.69
C LEU A 123 -10.01 -10.78 -1.10
N ALA A 124 -9.50 -10.13 -0.05
CA ALA A 124 -8.26 -10.54 0.60
C ALA A 124 -8.39 -11.94 1.22
N LEU A 125 -9.52 -12.26 1.85
CA LEU A 125 -9.80 -13.58 2.42
C LEU A 125 -10.06 -14.63 1.33
N LYS A 126 -10.75 -14.28 0.25
CA LYS A 126 -10.95 -15.15 -0.93
C LYS A 126 -9.61 -15.57 -1.56
N LYS A 127 -8.65 -14.65 -1.67
CA LYS A 127 -7.27 -14.93 -2.14
C LYS A 127 -6.51 -15.87 -1.20
N GLN A 128 -6.90 -15.95 0.07
CA GLN A 128 -6.35 -16.90 1.05
C GLN A 128 -7.10 -18.26 1.05
N GLY A 129 -7.98 -18.50 0.08
CA GLY A 129 -8.74 -19.74 -0.06
C GLY A 129 -9.99 -19.80 0.82
N LYS A 130 -10.44 -18.69 1.42
CA LYS A 130 -11.69 -18.62 2.17
C LYS A 130 -12.88 -18.39 1.23
N ARG A 131 -14.06 -18.74 1.70
CA ARG A 131 -15.35 -18.53 1.01
C ARG A 131 -16.18 -17.49 1.76
N PRO A 132 -15.91 -16.18 1.53
CA PRO A 132 -16.61 -15.11 2.22
C PRO A 132 -18.03 -14.93 1.71
N LEU A 133 -18.92 -14.50 2.61
CA LEU A 133 -20.26 -13.97 2.39
C LEU A 133 -20.28 -12.53 2.89
N LEU A 134 -20.86 -11.61 2.12
CA LEU A 134 -21.11 -10.24 2.57
C LEU A 134 -22.57 -10.13 3.01
N ALA A 135 -22.86 -9.58 4.20
CA ALA A 135 -24.21 -9.33 4.69
C ALA A 135 -24.51 -7.83 4.70
N ALA A 136 -25.59 -7.42 4.00
CA ALA A 136 -25.97 -6.02 3.83
C ALA A 136 -26.90 -5.56 4.96
N CYS A 137 -26.33 -5.08 6.06
CA CYS A 137 -27.08 -4.58 7.24
C CYS A 137 -27.22 -3.04 7.28
N ASP A 138 -26.78 -2.28 6.27
CA ASP A 138 -27.07 -0.84 6.13
C ASP A 138 -28.46 -0.64 5.50
N ILE A 139 -29.51 -0.88 6.31
CA ILE A 139 -30.91 -0.84 5.87
C ILE A 139 -31.44 0.58 5.65
N TYR A 140 -30.78 1.59 6.22
CA TYR A 140 -31.21 2.99 6.13
C TYR A 140 -30.86 3.62 4.78
N ARG A 141 -29.99 3.00 4.02
CA ARG A 141 -29.49 3.51 2.73
C ARG A 141 -29.62 2.46 1.63
N PRO A 142 -30.73 2.46 0.87
CA PRO A 142 -30.93 1.51 -0.23
C PRO A 142 -29.79 1.52 -1.26
N ALA A 143 -29.12 2.67 -1.42
CA ALA A 143 -27.94 2.77 -2.28
C ALA A 143 -26.75 1.98 -1.74
N ALA A 144 -26.58 1.83 -0.41
CA ALA A 144 -25.48 1.06 0.19
C ALA A 144 -25.67 -0.45 -0.08
N ILE A 145 -26.89 -0.96 0.03
CA ILE A 145 -27.22 -2.36 -0.30
C ILE A 145 -26.84 -2.64 -1.77
N LYS A 146 -27.32 -1.78 -2.69
CA LYS A 146 -26.97 -1.89 -4.12
C LYS A 146 -25.46 -1.81 -4.36
N GLN A 147 -24.78 -0.91 -3.65
CA GLN A 147 -23.32 -0.77 -3.74
C GLN A 147 -22.62 -2.06 -3.32
N LEU A 148 -23.03 -2.66 -2.19
CA LEU A 148 -22.45 -3.91 -1.73
C LEU A 148 -22.70 -5.05 -2.73
N GLN A 149 -23.91 -5.13 -3.33
CA GLN A 149 -24.24 -6.10 -4.38
C GLN A 149 -23.35 -5.93 -5.63
N VAL A 150 -23.11 -4.68 -6.06
CA VAL A 150 -22.21 -4.40 -7.20
C VAL A 150 -20.78 -4.83 -6.88
N VAL A 151 -20.29 -4.50 -5.69
CA VAL A 151 -18.95 -4.90 -5.23
C VAL A 151 -18.85 -6.43 -5.15
N GLY A 152 -19.85 -7.10 -4.56
CA GLY A 152 -19.88 -8.56 -4.48
C GLY A 152 -19.85 -9.22 -5.85
N LYS A 153 -20.66 -8.71 -6.79
CA LYS A 153 -20.66 -9.21 -8.19
C LYS A 153 -19.32 -9.02 -8.88
N GLN A 154 -18.68 -7.87 -8.70
CA GLN A 154 -17.34 -7.60 -9.29
C GLN A 154 -16.27 -8.55 -8.74
N LEU A 155 -16.39 -8.95 -7.48
CA LEU A 155 -15.43 -9.82 -6.79
C LEU A 155 -15.81 -11.30 -6.85
N ASP A 156 -16.96 -11.62 -7.44
CA ASP A 156 -17.53 -12.97 -7.40
C ASP A 156 -17.60 -13.47 -5.93
N ILE A 157 -18.22 -12.66 -5.07
CA ILE A 157 -18.50 -12.95 -3.66
C ILE A 157 -20.00 -12.82 -3.45
N PRO A 158 -20.71 -13.82 -2.87
CA PRO A 158 -22.13 -13.75 -2.62
C PRO A 158 -22.45 -12.65 -1.61
N VAL A 159 -23.59 -11.99 -1.82
CA VAL A 159 -24.13 -10.95 -0.93
C VAL A 159 -25.50 -11.37 -0.42
N PHE A 160 -25.62 -11.48 0.88
CA PHE A 160 -26.89 -11.77 1.54
C PHE A 160 -27.64 -10.45 1.77
N THR A 161 -28.90 -10.44 1.35
CA THR A 161 -29.83 -9.32 1.53
C THR A 161 -31.23 -9.88 1.85
N MET A 162 -32.02 -9.12 2.56
CA MET A 162 -33.45 -9.43 2.79
C MET A 162 -34.33 -8.32 2.24
N GLU A 163 -35.66 -8.51 2.33
CA GLU A 163 -36.64 -7.54 1.84
C GLU A 163 -36.54 -6.21 2.61
N THR A 164 -36.91 -5.14 1.91
CA THR A 164 -36.94 -3.79 2.50
C THR A 164 -37.87 -3.74 3.69
N GLY A 165 -37.41 -3.25 4.83
CA GLY A 165 -38.16 -3.17 6.08
C GLY A 165 -37.77 -4.22 7.12
N THR A 166 -36.92 -5.21 6.76
CA THR A 166 -36.30 -6.12 7.74
C THR A 166 -35.27 -5.36 8.56
N ASP A 167 -35.24 -5.57 9.87
CA ASP A 167 -34.25 -4.93 10.75
C ASP A 167 -32.85 -5.53 10.59
N ALA A 168 -31.83 -4.74 10.94
CA ALA A 168 -30.43 -5.11 10.73
C ALA A 168 -29.99 -6.34 11.57
N VAL A 169 -30.57 -6.54 12.74
CA VAL A 169 -30.25 -7.67 13.63
C VAL A 169 -30.74 -8.97 13.01
N THR A 170 -31.96 -8.99 12.49
CA THR A 170 -32.53 -10.14 11.77
C THR A 170 -31.71 -10.47 10.53
N ILE A 171 -31.33 -9.47 9.73
CA ILE A 171 -30.48 -9.70 8.53
C ILE A 171 -29.15 -10.32 8.95
N ALA A 172 -28.51 -9.80 9.99
CA ALA A 172 -27.23 -10.33 10.47
C ALA A 172 -27.37 -11.79 10.93
N LYS A 173 -28.42 -12.12 11.69
CA LYS A 173 -28.71 -13.48 12.16
C LYS A 173 -28.95 -14.45 10.99
N GLU A 174 -29.85 -14.11 10.10
CA GLU A 174 -30.21 -14.96 8.96
C GLU A 174 -29.03 -15.15 7.98
N SER A 175 -28.10 -14.17 7.91
CA SER A 175 -26.87 -14.33 7.13
C SER A 175 -25.98 -15.45 7.64
N LEU A 176 -25.99 -15.75 8.95
CA LEU A 176 -25.25 -16.87 9.52
C LEU A 176 -25.86 -18.22 9.09
N ALA A 177 -27.19 -18.35 9.22
CA ALA A 177 -27.91 -19.55 8.77
C ALA A 177 -27.72 -19.79 7.26
N TYR A 178 -27.76 -18.70 6.46
CA TYR A 178 -27.45 -18.78 5.04
C TYR A 178 -26.02 -19.26 4.78
N SER A 179 -25.05 -18.74 5.54
CA SER A 179 -23.63 -19.11 5.36
C SER A 179 -23.38 -20.59 5.64
N GLU A 180 -24.03 -21.16 6.66
CA GLU A 180 -23.95 -22.58 6.99
C GLU A 180 -24.50 -23.46 5.85
N SER A 181 -25.69 -23.11 5.32
CA SER A 181 -26.35 -23.87 4.24
C SER A 181 -25.59 -23.77 2.90
N HIS A 182 -24.82 -22.71 2.67
CA HIS A 182 -24.04 -22.48 1.43
C HIS A 182 -22.54 -22.73 1.60
N ALA A 183 -22.15 -23.30 2.75
CA ALA A 183 -20.76 -23.62 3.07
C ALA A 183 -19.79 -22.42 2.97
N ASN A 184 -20.26 -21.20 3.28
CA ASN A 184 -19.39 -20.05 3.47
C ASN A 184 -18.68 -20.18 4.81
N ASP A 185 -17.39 -19.87 4.85
CA ASP A 185 -16.56 -20.01 6.05
C ASP A 185 -16.24 -18.68 6.73
N VAL A 186 -16.60 -17.56 6.10
CA VAL A 186 -16.50 -16.22 6.66
C VAL A 186 -17.75 -15.41 6.32
N VAL A 187 -18.32 -14.72 7.30
CA VAL A 187 -19.41 -13.74 7.11
C VAL A 187 -18.89 -12.36 7.48
N ILE A 188 -18.99 -11.41 6.56
CA ILE A 188 -18.61 -10.00 6.78
C ILE A 188 -19.89 -9.19 6.80
N ILE A 189 -20.23 -8.65 7.96
CA ILE A 189 -21.44 -7.86 8.20
C ILE A 189 -21.13 -6.39 7.97
N ASP A 190 -21.67 -5.79 6.90
CA ASP A 190 -21.58 -4.36 6.61
C ASP A 190 -22.71 -3.62 7.32
N THR A 191 -22.42 -2.99 8.46
CA THR A 191 -23.42 -2.31 9.27
C THR A 191 -23.69 -0.89 8.81
N ALA A 192 -24.81 -0.34 9.23
CA ALA A 192 -25.14 1.05 9.02
C ALA A 192 -24.07 2.00 9.60
N GLY A 193 -23.96 3.18 9.01
CA GLY A 193 -23.18 4.29 9.57
C GLY A 193 -24.00 5.57 9.56
N ARG A 194 -23.84 6.36 10.60
CA ARG A 194 -24.41 7.70 10.70
C ARG A 194 -23.32 8.75 10.64
N LEU A 195 -23.72 10.02 10.42
CA LEU A 195 -22.77 11.14 10.37
C LEU A 195 -22.08 11.40 11.71
N GLN A 196 -22.77 11.07 12.81
CA GLN A 196 -22.29 11.24 14.17
C GLN A 196 -22.58 10.00 15.00
N ILE A 197 -21.86 9.83 16.09
CA ILE A 197 -22.12 8.81 17.08
C ILE A 197 -23.36 9.23 17.85
N ASP A 198 -24.42 8.43 17.76
CA ASP A 198 -25.64 8.59 18.54
C ASP A 198 -26.03 7.29 19.26
N GLU A 199 -26.82 7.39 20.32
CA GLU A 199 -27.20 6.23 21.13
C GLU A 199 -28.00 5.19 20.32
N LYS A 200 -28.79 5.62 19.36
CA LYS A 200 -29.59 4.71 18.53
C LYS A 200 -28.69 3.83 17.64
N LEU A 201 -27.65 4.41 17.04
CA LEU A 201 -26.66 3.65 16.29
C LEU A 201 -25.91 2.67 17.20
N MET A 202 -25.44 3.16 18.35
CA MET A 202 -24.69 2.32 19.26
C MET A 202 -25.52 1.18 19.84
N GLN A 203 -26.81 1.40 20.09
CA GLN A 203 -27.71 0.35 20.55
C GLN A 203 -27.91 -0.71 19.46
N GLU A 204 -28.20 -0.33 18.22
CA GLU A 204 -28.32 -1.27 17.10
C GLU A 204 -27.07 -2.13 16.93
N LEU A 205 -25.88 -1.52 17.03
CA LEU A 205 -24.63 -2.25 16.93
C LEU A 205 -24.41 -3.21 18.10
N ARG A 206 -24.81 -2.84 19.33
CA ARG A 206 -24.80 -3.73 20.51
C ARG A 206 -25.77 -4.91 20.34
N ASP A 207 -26.94 -4.66 19.76
CA ASP A 207 -27.95 -5.70 19.52
C ASP A 207 -27.45 -6.70 18.46
N ILE A 208 -26.89 -6.21 17.36
CA ILE A 208 -26.23 -7.08 16.36
C ILE A 208 -25.10 -7.88 17.03
N LYS A 209 -24.19 -7.24 17.77
CA LYS A 209 -23.09 -7.91 18.48
C LYS A 209 -23.60 -9.03 19.39
N THR A 210 -24.66 -8.77 20.14
CA THR A 210 -25.24 -9.73 21.09
C THR A 210 -25.80 -10.96 20.39
N GLU A 211 -26.49 -10.75 19.26
CA GLU A 211 -27.13 -11.82 18.50
C GLU A 211 -26.13 -12.67 17.71
N VAL A 212 -25.19 -12.04 16.98
CA VAL A 212 -24.29 -12.78 16.08
C VAL A 212 -22.95 -13.17 16.71
N LYS A 213 -22.61 -12.62 17.88
CA LYS A 213 -21.36 -12.88 18.64
C LYS A 213 -20.13 -12.86 17.72
N PRO A 214 -19.81 -11.72 17.11
CA PRO A 214 -18.73 -11.65 16.13
C PRO A 214 -17.39 -12.06 16.72
N HIS A 215 -16.57 -12.72 15.93
CA HIS A 215 -15.19 -13.06 16.27
C HIS A 215 -14.25 -11.87 16.13
N GLU A 216 -14.66 -10.89 15.31
CA GLU A 216 -13.94 -9.65 15.06
C GLU A 216 -14.91 -8.49 14.87
N ILE A 217 -14.71 -7.42 15.63
CA ILE A 217 -15.37 -6.12 15.42
C ILE A 217 -14.30 -5.17 14.90
N LEU A 218 -14.41 -4.82 13.61
CA LEU A 218 -13.46 -3.96 12.92
C LEU A 218 -14.04 -2.57 12.72
N LEU A 219 -13.44 -1.58 13.35
CA LEU A 219 -13.79 -0.19 13.12
C LEU A 219 -13.14 0.33 11.84
N VAL A 220 -13.93 0.88 10.95
CA VAL A 220 -13.46 1.55 9.74
C VAL A 220 -13.43 3.05 9.99
N VAL A 221 -12.25 3.65 9.87
CA VAL A 221 -12.03 5.10 10.03
C VAL A 221 -11.32 5.69 8.83
N ASP A 222 -11.58 6.96 8.56
CA ASP A 222 -10.90 7.74 7.53
C ASP A 222 -9.64 8.39 8.13
N ALA A 223 -8.46 8.05 7.62
CA ALA A 223 -7.19 8.61 8.09
C ALA A 223 -7.12 10.12 7.92
N MET A 224 -7.79 10.67 6.89
CA MET A 224 -7.76 12.11 6.60
C MET A 224 -8.47 12.96 7.65
N THR A 225 -9.31 12.37 8.50
CA THR A 225 -9.99 13.09 9.59
C THR A 225 -9.08 13.34 10.81
N GLY A 226 -7.84 12.86 10.79
CA GLY A 226 -6.84 13.16 11.81
C GLY A 226 -7.26 12.69 13.21
N GLN A 227 -7.18 13.57 14.21
CA GLN A 227 -7.52 13.24 15.60
C GLN A 227 -9.00 12.87 15.79
N GLU A 228 -9.90 13.29 14.91
CA GLU A 228 -11.30 12.87 15.00
C GLU A 228 -11.45 11.35 14.82
N SER A 229 -10.64 10.73 13.96
CA SER A 229 -10.63 9.27 13.85
C SER A 229 -10.21 8.56 15.14
N VAL A 230 -9.36 9.19 15.95
CA VAL A 230 -8.94 8.68 17.26
C VAL A 230 -10.08 8.79 18.28
N ASN A 231 -10.79 9.92 18.31
CA ASN A 231 -11.96 10.12 19.16
C ASN A 231 -13.08 9.12 18.83
N VAL A 232 -13.34 8.93 17.54
CA VAL A 232 -14.30 7.92 17.06
C VAL A 232 -13.88 6.52 17.51
N ALA A 233 -12.61 6.17 17.35
CA ALA A 233 -12.10 4.87 17.76
C ALA A 233 -12.24 4.65 19.27
N GLN A 234 -12.00 5.67 20.07
CA GLN A 234 -12.19 5.59 21.52
C GLN A 234 -13.66 5.35 21.88
N ALA A 235 -14.59 6.12 21.35
CA ALA A 235 -16.01 6.01 21.65
C ALA A 235 -16.60 4.65 21.22
N PHE A 236 -16.23 4.16 20.01
CA PHE A 236 -16.66 2.83 19.57
C PHE A 236 -16.04 1.72 20.42
N ASN A 237 -14.77 1.87 20.84
CA ASN A 237 -14.13 0.88 21.70
C ASN A 237 -14.77 0.80 23.08
N GLU A 238 -15.10 1.94 23.69
CA GLU A 238 -15.78 1.99 24.98
C GLU A 238 -17.16 1.35 24.93
N SER A 239 -17.90 1.50 23.82
CA SER A 239 -19.26 0.97 23.68
C SER A 239 -19.31 -0.49 23.22
N LEU A 240 -18.44 -0.91 22.33
CA LEU A 240 -18.52 -2.21 21.66
C LEU A 240 -17.35 -3.14 22.01
N GLY A 241 -16.20 -2.62 22.43
CA GLY A 241 -14.98 -3.42 22.52
C GLY A 241 -14.51 -3.84 21.12
N LEU A 242 -13.54 -3.11 20.58
CA LEU A 242 -13.04 -3.33 19.23
C LEU A 242 -11.87 -4.35 19.21
N ASP A 243 -11.83 -5.19 18.18
CA ASP A 243 -10.73 -6.13 17.95
C ASP A 243 -9.69 -5.60 16.98
N GLY A 244 -10.04 -4.56 16.22
CA GLY A 244 -9.11 -3.94 15.28
C GLY A 244 -9.68 -2.73 14.56
N VAL A 245 -8.77 -2.00 13.91
CA VAL A 245 -9.08 -0.83 13.09
C VAL A 245 -8.68 -1.09 11.64
N VAL A 246 -9.55 -0.70 10.72
CA VAL A 246 -9.28 -0.58 9.28
C VAL A 246 -9.18 0.91 8.96
N MET A 247 -8.00 1.39 8.64
CA MET A 247 -7.76 2.79 8.33
C MET A 247 -7.83 3.01 6.82
N THR A 248 -8.81 3.76 6.35
CA THR A 248 -9.02 4.06 4.93
C THR A 248 -8.36 5.35 4.51
N LYS A 249 -8.19 5.55 3.19
CA LYS A 249 -7.65 6.78 2.57
C LYS A 249 -6.28 7.21 3.09
N LEU A 250 -5.48 6.26 3.57
CA LEU A 250 -4.14 6.56 4.08
C LEU A 250 -3.19 7.08 2.98
N ASP A 251 -3.48 6.78 1.72
CA ASP A 251 -2.78 7.31 0.54
C ASP A 251 -2.96 8.83 0.36
N GLY A 252 -4.07 9.39 0.86
CA GLY A 252 -4.33 10.83 0.90
C GLY A 252 -3.80 11.54 2.16
N ASP A 253 -3.41 10.80 3.19
CA ASP A 253 -2.91 11.37 4.44
C ASP A 253 -1.40 11.58 4.41
N ALA A 254 -1.00 12.84 4.19
CA ALA A 254 0.41 13.23 4.23
C ALA A 254 0.95 13.40 5.66
N ARG A 255 0.10 13.53 6.68
CA ARG A 255 0.45 13.78 8.08
C ARG A 255 0.65 12.50 8.88
N GLY A 256 -0.32 11.58 8.83
CA GLY A 256 -0.24 10.28 9.49
C GLY A 256 -0.51 10.24 10.99
N GLY A 257 -0.97 11.35 11.55
CA GLY A 257 -1.17 11.49 13.01
C GLY A 257 -2.19 10.50 13.57
N ALA A 258 -3.24 10.18 12.82
CA ALA A 258 -4.22 9.19 13.20
C ALA A 258 -3.59 7.79 13.37
N ALA A 259 -2.79 7.34 12.41
CA ALA A 259 -2.12 6.04 12.45
C ALA A 259 -1.17 5.89 13.64
N LEU A 260 -0.49 6.98 14.03
CA LEU A 260 0.39 7.01 15.18
C LEU A 260 -0.36 7.10 16.53
N SER A 261 -1.61 7.58 16.52
CA SER A 261 -2.35 7.88 17.77
C SER A 261 -3.36 6.79 18.14
N VAL A 262 -4.02 6.16 17.15
CA VAL A 262 -5.15 5.23 17.39
C VAL A 262 -4.75 4.12 18.37
N LYS A 263 -3.68 3.38 18.09
CA LYS A 263 -3.24 2.28 18.98
C LYS A 263 -2.82 2.78 20.36
N ALA A 264 -2.10 3.91 20.42
CA ALA A 264 -1.59 4.45 21.66
C ALA A 264 -2.68 4.98 22.59
N VAL A 265 -3.79 5.51 22.01
CA VAL A 265 -4.92 6.05 22.77
C VAL A 265 -5.94 4.98 23.15
N THR A 266 -6.28 4.10 22.20
CA THR A 266 -7.38 3.14 22.36
C THR A 266 -6.92 1.74 22.80
N ASN A 267 -5.65 1.45 22.68
CA ASN A 267 -5.07 0.11 22.78
C ASN A 267 -5.60 -0.90 21.73
N VAL A 268 -6.36 -0.45 20.73
CA VAL A 268 -6.87 -1.28 19.63
C VAL A 268 -5.87 -1.30 18.49
N PRO A 269 -5.47 -2.48 17.95
CA PRO A 269 -4.49 -2.54 16.87
C PRO A 269 -5.08 -2.11 15.53
N ILE A 270 -4.27 -1.46 14.69
CA ILE A 270 -4.59 -1.29 13.27
C ILE A 270 -4.28 -2.63 12.58
N LYS A 271 -5.28 -3.23 11.93
CA LYS A 271 -5.12 -4.51 11.22
C LYS A 271 -4.91 -4.32 9.71
N PHE A 272 -5.61 -3.35 9.13
CA PHE A 272 -5.54 -3.08 7.69
C PHE A 272 -5.50 -1.59 7.39
N VAL A 273 -4.92 -1.29 6.23
CA VAL A 273 -4.90 0.07 5.66
C VAL A 273 -5.38 0.04 4.20
N GLY A 274 -6.23 1.00 3.86
CA GLY A 274 -6.68 1.26 2.50
C GLY A 274 -5.77 2.28 1.83
N LEU A 275 -5.19 1.91 0.70
CA LEU A 275 -4.22 2.69 -0.06
C LEU A 275 -4.72 3.04 -1.46
N GLY A 276 -5.97 3.48 -1.56
CA GLY A 276 -6.61 3.89 -2.80
C GLY A 276 -7.95 3.23 -3.05
N GLU A 277 -8.59 3.58 -4.16
CA GLU A 277 -9.96 3.17 -4.48
C GLU A 277 -10.08 1.75 -5.04
N LYS A 278 -9.01 1.21 -5.63
CA LYS A 278 -9.01 -0.14 -6.23
C LYS A 278 -9.36 -1.20 -5.19
N LEU A 279 -10.09 -2.22 -5.61
CA LEU A 279 -10.55 -3.30 -4.71
C LEU A 279 -9.38 -4.09 -4.10
N GLU A 280 -8.23 -4.13 -4.75
CA GLU A 280 -7.00 -4.76 -4.23
C GLU A 280 -6.19 -3.85 -3.30
N ALA A 281 -6.60 -2.60 -3.10
CA ALA A 281 -5.84 -1.60 -2.37
C ALA A 281 -6.05 -1.67 -0.84
N LEU A 282 -6.42 -2.82 -0.28
CA LEU A 282 -6.41 -3.09 1.15
C LEU A 282 -5.18 -3.95 1.47
N GLN A 283 -4.37 -3.47 2.41
CA GLN A 283 -3.14 -4.17 2.82
C GLN A 283 -3.14 -4.39 4.34
N PRO A 284 -2.54 -5.49 4.82
CA PRO A 284 -2.25 -5.64 6.24
C PRO A 284 -1.37 -4.49 6.73
N PHE A 285 -1.59 -4.05 7.97
CA PHE A 285 -0.78 -3.03 8.60
C PHE A 285 0.46 -3.66 9.25
N TYR A 286 1.64 -3.18 8.85
CA TYR A 286 2.93 -3.61 9.39
C TYR A 286 3.58 -2.42 10.11
N PRO A 287 3.56 -2.37 11.46
CA PRO A 287 4.11 -1.25 12.23
C PRO A 287 5.57 -0.93 11.91
N ASP A 288 6.42 -1.94 11.80
CA ASP A 288 7.84 -1.84 11.47
C ASP A 288 8.08 -1.20 10.09
N ARG A 289 7.32 -1.62 9.08
CA ARG A 289 7.42 -1.05 7.72
C ARG A 289 6.95 0.40 7.68
N MET A 290 5.91 0.72 8.45
CA MET A 290 5.40 2.09 8.55
C MET A 290 6.40 3.00 9.27
N ALA A 291 7.04 2.55 10.35
CA ALA A 291 8.11 3.28 11.03
C ALA A 291 9.27 3.55 10.07
N SER A 292 9.74 2.52 9.35
CA SER A 292 10.81 2.66 8.35
C SER A 292 10.46 3.64 7.23
N ARG A 293 9.19 3.69 6.78
CA ARG A 293 8.72 4.68 5.79
C ARG A 293 8.76 6.10 6.35
N ILE A 294 8.26 6.29 7.58
CA ILE A 294 8.26 7.58 8.27
C ILE A 294 9.70 8.11 8.41
N LEU A 295 10.66 7.24 8.68
CA LEU A 295 12.08 7.61 8.81
C LEU A 295 12.81 7.74 7.46
N GLY A 296 12.13 7.51 6.35
CA GLY A 296 12.74 7.57 5.01
C GLY A 296 13.73 6.45 4.71
N MET A 297 13.70 5.37 5.49
CA MET A 297 14.54 4.19 5.27
C MET A 297 13.97 3.26 4.19
N GLY A 298 12.80 3.59 3.64
CA GLY A 298 12.10 2.83 2.61
C GLY A 298 11.38 1.59 3.14
N ASP A 299 10.74 0.87 2.22
CA ASP A 299 10.01 -0.36 2.53
C ASP A 299 10.31 -1.42 1.46
N VAL A 300 11.52 -1.94 1.53
CA VAL A 300 12.03 -2.93 0.57
C VAL A 300 11.22 -4.23 0.64
N LEU A 301 10.75 -4.63 1.82
CA LEU A 301 9.99 -5.85 2.00
C LEU A 301 8.63 -5.78 1.29
N SER A 302 7.89 -4.70 1.45
CA SER A 302 6.63 -4.50 0.71
C SER A 302 6.85 -4.43 -0.80
N LEU A 303 7.97 -3.87 -1.26
CA LEU A 303 8.31 -3.85 -2.68
C LEU A 303 8.57 -5.27 -3.20
N VAL A 304 9.32 -6.08 -2.45
CA VAL A 304 9.62 -7.48 -2.80
C VAL A 304 8.32 -8.31 -2.81
N GLU A 305 7.45 -8.17 -1.82
CA GLU A 305 6.17 -8.87 -1.75
C GLU A 305 5.25 -8.50 -2.92
N LYS A 306 5.13 -7.21 -3.23
CA LYS A 306 4.37 -6.75 -4.42
C LYS A 306 4.96 -7.30 -5.72
N ALA A 307 6.28 -7.30 -5.83
CA ALA A 307 6.95 -7.88 -6.99
C ALA A 307 6.64 -9.39 -7.08
N GLN A 308 6.73 -10.14 -5.99
CA GLN A 308 6.43 -11.58 -5.98
C GLN A 308 4.97 -11.89 -6.32
N GLN A 309 4.01 -11.06 -5.90
CA GLN A 309 2.60 -11.22 -6.24
C GLN A 309 2.29 -10.86 -7.70
N THR A 310 3.08 -9.99 -8.31
CA THR A 310 2.84 -9.46 -9.66
C THR A 310 3.61 -10.24 -10.72
N PHE A 311 4.78 -10.77 -10.38
CA PHE A 311 5.61 -11.53 -11.29
C PHE A 311 5.35 -13.03 -11.15
N ASP A 312 4.80 -13.63 -12.20
CA ASP A 312 4.75 -15.09 -12.33
C ASP A 312 6.19 -15.61 -12.47
N MET A 313 6.61 -16.46 -11.54
CA MET A 313 7.94 -17.08 -11.56
C MET A 313 8.20 -17.88 -12.84
N GLU A 314 7.16 -18.42 -13.46
CA GLU A 314 7.28 -19.11 -14.75
C GLU A 314 7.49 -18.13 -15.91
N GLU A 315 6.78 -16.99 -15.90
CA GLU A 315 6.98 -15.95 -16.91
C GLU A 315 8.37 -15.34 -16.79
N ALA A 316 8.87 -15.10 -15.56
CA ALA A 316 10.24 -14.62 -15.32
C ALA A 316 11.30 -15.60 -15.87
N LYS A 317 11.12 -16.93 -15.68
CA LYS A 317 12.01 -17.96 -16.24
C LYS A 317 11.92 -18.04 -17.76
N LYS A 318 10.72 -17.88 -18.34
CA LYS A 318 10.53 -17.84 -19.80
C LYS A 318 11.22 -16.60 -20.39
N MET A 319 11.10 -15.45 -19.71
CA MET A 319 11.75 -14.20 -20.12
C MET A 319 13.27 -14.32 -20.05
N GLU A 320 13.82 -14.89 -18.98
CA GLU A 320 15.28 -15.14 -18.88
C GLU A 320 15.78 -16.03 -20.02
N LYS A 321 15.04 -17.07 -20.39
CA LYS A 321 15.36 -17.95 -21.54
C LYS A 321 15.34 -17.18 -22.86
N LYS A 322 14.33 -16.32 -23.10
CA LYS A 322 14.25 -15.46 -24.30
C LYS A 322 15.39 -14.44 -24.36
N LEU A 323 15.74 -13.80 -23.23
CA LEU A 323 16.88 -12.89 -23.13
C LEU A 323 18.22 -13.62 -23.41
N ARG A 324 18.36 -14.86 -22.95
CA ARG A 324 19.53 -15.70 -23.26
C ARG A 324 19.65 -16.05 -24.74
N LYS A 325 18.51 -16.18 -25.47
CA LYS A 325 18.48 -16.51 -26.90
C LYS A 325 18.47 -15.32 -27.84
N ASP A 326 18.53 -14.08 -27.33
CA ASP A 326 18.36 -12.84 -28.11
C ASP A 326 16.97 -12.69 -28.79
N GLU A 327 15.96 -13.38 -28.29
CA GLU A 327 14.59 -13.43 -28.82
C GLU A 327 13.65 -12.39 -28.17
N PHE A 328 14.17 -11.32 -27.57
CA PHE A 328 13.36 -10.25 -26.94
C PHE A 328 12.65 -9.41 -28.01
N THR A 329 11.32 -9.37 -27.95
CA THR A 329 10.42 -8.73 -28.91
C THR A 329 9.73 -7.49 -28.36
N LEU A 330 9.05 -6.71 -29.22
CA LEU A 330 8.21 -5.60 -28.78
C LEU A 330 6.95 -6.08 -28.01
N ASP A 331 6.47 -7.30 -28.23
CA ASP A 331 5.41 -7.88 -27.40
C ASP A 331 5.91 -8.16 -25.97
N ASP A 332 7.13 -8.68 -25.82
CA ASP A 332 7.73 -8.90 -24.51
C ASP A 332 7.97 -7.56 -23.78
N PHE A 333 8.36 -6.52 -24.52
CA PHE A 333 8.53 -5.16 -23.98
C PHE A 333 7.18 -4.59 -23.50
N LEU A 334 6.12 -4.74 -24.28
CA LEU A 334 4.78 -4.29 -23.91
C LEU A 334 4.27 -5.01 -22.65
N ASN A 335 4.46 -6.32 -22.59
CA ASN A 335 4.08 -7.12 -21.42
C ASN A 335 4.82 -6.67 -20.15
N GLN A 336 6.14 -6.41 -20.25
CA GLN A 336 6.91 -5.87 -19.11
C GLN A 336 6.41 -4.50 -18.68
N MET A 337 6.12 -3.60 -19.62
CA MET A 337 5.54 -2.29 -19.30
C MET A 337 4.21 -2.42 -18.56
N GLN A 338 3.34 -3.35 -18.99
CA GLN A 338 2.07 -3.60 -18.32
C GLN A 338 2.24 -4.21 -16.93
N GLN A 339 3.24 -5.07 -16.73
CA GLN A 339 3.57 -5.62 -15.41
C GLN A 339 4.08 -4.54 -14.44
N VAL A 340 4.95 -3.64 -14.91
CA VAL A 340 5.40 -2.49 -14.11
C VAL A 340 4.22 -1.59 -13.73
N LYS A 341 3.29 -1.35 -14.65
CA LYS A 341 2.06 -0.58 -14.36
C LYS A 341 1.18 -1.23 -13.28
N LYS A 342 1.16 -2.56 -13.19
CA LYS A 342 0.44 -3.31 -12.13
C LYS A 342 1.08 -3.14 -10.75
N LEU A 343 2.38 -2.85 -10.66
CA LEU A 343 3.08 -2.59 -9.38
C LEU A 343 2.68 -1.26 -8.73
N GLY A 344 2.03 -0.38 -9.48
CA GLY A 344 1.61 0.94 -9.04
C GLY A 344 2.33 2.07 -9.77
N SER A 345 2.11 3.34 -9.35
CA SER A 345 2.80 4.47 -9.96
C SER A 345 4.32 4.40 -9.67
N LEU A 346 5.12 4.87 -10.61
CA LEU A 346 6.58 4.95 -10.45
C LEU A 346 6.98 5.73 -9.20
N GLU A 347 6.20 6.73 -8.84
CA GLU A 347 6.37 7.54 -7.63
C GLU A 347 6.24 6.70 -6.35
N ASN A 348 5.26 5.77 -6.34
CA ASN A 348 5.07 4.86 -5.21
C ASN A 348 6.21 3.85 -5.10
N ILE A 349 6.73 3.37 -6.22
CA ILE A 349 7.88 2.44 -6.26
C ILE A 349 9.16 3.14 -5.80
N LEU A 350 9.43 4.35 -6.29
CA LEU A 350 10.59 5.15 -5.88
C LEU A 350 10.55 5.51 -4.39
N GLY A 351 9.36 5.75 -3.83
CA GLY A 351 9.18 6.00 -2.39
C GLY A 351 9.46 4.81 -1.50
N MET A 352 9.47 3.58 -2.03
CA MET A 352 9.80 2.35 -1.30
C MET A 352 11.29 2.02 -1.31
N ILE A 353 12.11 2.69 -2.15
CA ILE A 353 13.53 2.44 -2.27
C ILE A 353 14.31 3.39 -1.34
N PRO A 354 15.14 2.87 -0.42
CA PRO A 354 15.93 3.68 0.49
C PRO A 354 16.86 4.62 -0.26
N GLY A 355 16.93 5.89 0.13
CA GLY A 355 17.86 6.89 -0.41
C GLY A 355 17.47 7.52 -1.75
N MET A 356 16.36 7.14 -2.39
CA MET A 356 15.92 7.70 -3.66
C MET A 356 14.93 8.88 -3.54
N GLY A 357 14.61 9.34 -2.33
CA GLY A 357 13.74 10.51 -2.10
C GLY A 357 14.23 11.82 -2.74
N GLY A 358 15.56 11.97 -2.91
CA GLY A 358 16.17 13.12 -3.60
C GLY A 358 15.99 13.09 -5.12
N LEU A 359 15.96 11.90 -5.73
CA LEU A 359 15.70 11.73 -7.16
C LEU A 359 14.26 12.11 -7.52
N LYS A 360 13.33 11.89 -6.58
CA LYS A 360 11.92 12.29 -6.73
C LYS A 360 11.76 13.80 -6.88
N LYS A 361 12.50 14.62 -6.11
CA LYS A 361 12.46 16.09 -6.23
C LYS A 361 13.01 16.59 -7.57
N GLN A 362 14.00 15.89 -8.15
CA GLN A 362 14.53 16.19 -9.49
C GLN A 362 13.57 15.76 -10.61
N LEU A 363 12.84 14.66 -10.42
CA LEU A 363 11.88 14.14 -11.41
C LEU A 363 10.53 14.85 -11.35
N ALA A 364 10.09 15.33 -10.17
CA ALA A 364 8.87 16.12 -10.00
C ALA A 364 8.95 17.54 -10.61
N GLY A 365 10.16 18.03 -10.88
CA GLY A 365 10.39 19.30 -11.59
C GLY A 365 10.39 19.18 -13.12
N GLN A 366 10.37 17.97 -13.66
CA GLN A 366 10.17 17.71 -15.09
C GLN A 366 8.81 17.04 -15.23
N ASP A 367 7.93 17.65 -16.05
CA ASP A 367 6.61 17.13 -16.44
C ASP A 367 6.77 15.76 -17.16
N LEU A 368 7.26 14.76 -16.45
CA LEU A 368 7.31 13.39 -16.89
C LEU A 368 5.94 12.75 -16.60
N ASP A 369 4.97 13.01 -17.49
CA ASP A 369 3.68 12.32 -17.55
C ASP A 369 3.90 10.85 -17.99
N LEU A 370 4.69 10.13 -17.17
CA LEU A 370 5.01 8.72 -17.38
C LEU A 370 3.78 7.81 -17.15
N ASP A 371 2.72 8.33 -16.54
CA ASP A 371 1.56 7.51 -16.16
C ASP A 371 0.41 7.52 -17.15
N GLY A 372 0.36 8.41 -18.14
CA GLY A 372 -0.84 8.47 -18.93
C GLY A 372 -0.65 8.53 -20.45
N LYS A 373 0.00 9.53 -20.96
CA LYS A 373 -0.04 9.86 -22.40
C LYS A 373 1.05 9.13 -23.21
N GLU A 374 2.30 9.18 -22.75
CA GLU A 374 3.41 8.52 -23.46
C GLU A 374 3.28 7.00 -23.46
N MET A 375 2.89 6.41 -22.32
CA MET A 375 2.67 4.98 -22.19
C MET A 375 1.55 4.49 -23.12
N ARG A 376 0.44 5.24 -23.20
CA ARG A 376 -0.67 4.94 -24.13
C ARG A 376 -0.26 5.07 -25.59
N GLN A 377 0.59 6.05 -25.91
CA GLN A 377 1.12 6.21 -27.27
C GLN A 377 2.01 5.02 -27.65
N ILE A 378 2.92 4.60 -26.79
CA ILE A 378 3.79 3.44 -27.02
C ILE A 378 2.94 2.17 -27.23
N GLU A 379 1.95 1.95 -26.37
CA GLU A 379 1.02 0.83 -26.50
C GLU A 379 0.25 0.86 -27.82
N ALA A 380 -0.27 2.02 -28.22
CA ALA A 380 -0.99 2.22 -29.47
C ALA A 380 -0.08 1.92 -30.70
N ILE A 381 1.17 2.41 -30.66
CA ILE A 381 2.15 2.19 -31.72
C ILE A 381 2.43 0.68 -31.85
N ILE A 382 2.72 -0.02 -30.76
CA ILE A 382 3.02 -1.46 -30.77
C ILE A 382 1.80 -2.27 -31.24
N LYS A 383 0.59 -1.93 -30.76
CA LYS A 383 -0.65 -2.62 -31.17
C LYS A 383 -1.00 -2.38 -32.65
N SER A 384 -0.56 -1.29 -33.25
CA SER A 384 -0.73 -1.01 -34.68
C SER A 384 0.25 -1.77 -35.59
N MET A 385 1.24 -2.45 -35.00
CA MET A 385 2.18 -3.29 -35.74
C MET A 385 1.61 -4.70 -35.96
N THR A 386 1.98 -5.34 -37.07
CA THR A 386 1.69 -6.76 -37.29
C THR A 386 2.55 -7.65 -36.37
N PRO A 387 2.15 -8.90 -36.09
CA PRO A 387 2.95 -9.80 -35.26
C PRO A 387 4.39 -9.98 -35.77
N LYS A 388 4.62 -10.00 -37.09
CA LYS A 388 5.95 -10.09 -37.69
C LYS A 388 6.78 -8.83 -37.42
N GLU A 389 6.18 -7.65 -37.44
CA GLU A 389 6.86 -6.38 -37.16
C GLU A 389 7.20 -6.22 -35.67
N ARG A 390 6.37 -6.76 -34.78
CA ARG A 390 6.64 -6.79 -33.34
C ARG A 390 7.76 -7.76 -32.98
N ALA A 391 7.87 -8.87 -33.73
CA ALA A 391 8.93 -9.85 -33.54
C ALA A 391 10.28 -9.34 -34.06
N ASP A 392 10.30 -8.68 -35.24
CA ASP A 392 11.52 -8.14 -35.84
C ASP A 392 11.32 -6.71 -36.33
N ILE A 393 11.91 -5.76 -35.63
CA ILE A 393 11.88 -4.34 -35.97
C ILE A 393 12.67 -4.03 -37.26
N GLY A 394 13.57 -4.93 -37.69
CA GLY A 394 14.41 -4.74 -38.88
C GLY A 394 13.61 -4.72 -40.17
N ILE A 395 12.42 -5.31 -40.20
CA ILE A 395 11.55 -5.31 -41.39
C ILE A 395 10.73 -4.03 -41.56
N ILE A 396 10.76 -3.11 -40.57
CA ILE A 396 9.93 -1.88 -40.56
C ILE A 396 10.60 -0.80 -41.42
N ASN A 397 10.22 -0.73 -42.66
CA ASN A 397 10.63 0.30 -43.62
C ASN A 397 9.80 1.60 -43.51
N GLY A 398 10.11 2.60 -44.33
CA GLY A 398 9.45 3.91 -44.30
C GLY A 398 7.94 3.85 -44.55
N SER A 399 7.47 3.00 -45.48
CA SER A 399 6.05 2.82 -45.75
C SER A 399 5.31 2.20 -44.54
N ARG A 400 5.90 1.20 -43.91
CA ARG A 400 5.33 0.57 -42.71
C ARG A 400 5.28 1.54 -41.51
N ARG A 401 6.31 2.40 -41.33
CA ARG A 401 6.30 3.46 -40.30
C ARG A 401 5.15 4.43 -40.50
N LYS A 402 4.87 4.86 -41.74
CA LYS A 402 3.72 5.73 -42.06
C LYS A 402 2.38 5.05 -41.71
N ARG A 403 2.22 3.77 -42.10
CA ARG A 403 1.01 2.98 -41.78
C ARG A 403 0.82 2.80 -40.27
N ILE A 404 1.89 2.48 -39.53
CA ILE A 404 1.87 2.29 -38.07
C ILE A 404 1.51 3.63 -37.38
N ALA A 405 2.09 4.73 -37.82
CA ALA A 405 1.78 6.06 -37.28
C ALA A 405 0.31 6.43 -37.51
N LEU A 406 -0.22 6.20 -38.70
CA LEU A 406 -1.62 6.44 -39.02
C LEU A 406 -2.56 5.58 -38.17
N GLY A 407 -2.26 4.27 -38.06
CA GLY A 407 -3.09 3.32 -37.29
C GLY A 407 -3.06 3.55 -35.78
N SER A 408 -2.01 4.15 -35.24
CA SER A 408 -1.85 4.49 -33.82
C SER A 408 -2.30 5.89 -33.45
N GLY A 409 -2.67 6.73 -34.43
CA GLY A 409 -2.99 8.15 -34.21
C GLY A 409 -1.77 8.98 -33.75
N THR A 410 -0.54 8.54 -34.09
CA THR A 410 0.71 9.19 -33.72
C THR A 410 1.47 9.70 -34.94
N ARG A 411 2.60 10.35 -34.73
CA ARG A 411 3.45 10.84 -35.82
C ARG A 411 4.55 9.81 -36.17
N VAL A 412 5.04 9.86 -37.39
CA VAL A 412 6.15 8.99 -37.82
C VAL A 412 7.39 9.18 -36.97
N GLN A 413 7.59 10.38 -36.42
CA GLN A 413 8.67 10.70 -35.49
C GLN A 413 8.57 9.89 -34.20
N ASP A 414 7.36 9.71 -33.66
CA ASP A 414 7.10 8.96 -32.42
C ASP A 414 7.38 7.47 -32.64
N VAL A 415 6.99 6.94 -33.80
CA VAL A 415 7.36 5.55 -34.20
C VAL A 415 8.88 5.40 -34.32
N ASN A 416 9.58 6.36 -34.93
CA ASN A 416 11.04 6.31 -35.04
C ASN A 416 11.73 6.38 -33.69
N LYS A 417 11.23 7.24 -32.76
CA LYS A 417 11.72 7.36 -31.40
C LYS A 417 11.64 6.01 -30.67
N LEU A 418 10.48 5.35 -30.72
CA LEU A 418 10.27 4.03 -30.10
C LEU A 418 11.22 2.96 -30.67
N LEU A 419 11.33 2.86 -31.99
CA LEU A 419 12.19 1.86 -32.66
C LEU A 419 13.66 2.07 -32.31
N LYS A 420 14.14 3.33 -32.26
CA LYS A 420 15.50 3.68 -31.87
C LYS A 420 15.76 3.26 -30.43
N GLN A 421 14.90 3.64 -29.50
CA GLN A 421 15.00 3.34 -28.08
C GLN A 421 15.00 1.83 -27.82
N PHE A 422 14.11 1.09 -28.47
CA PHE A 422 14.06 -0.37 -28.37
C PHE A 422 15.35 -1.03 -28.92
N GLY A 423 15.91 -0.50 -30.02
CA GLY A 423 17.17 -0.95 -30.58
C GLY A 423 18.37 -0.70 -29.66
N GLU A 424 18.43 0.46 -29.00
CA GLU A 424 19.46 0.81 -28.01
C GLU A 424 19.38 -0.08 -26.78
N MET A 425 18.16 -0.32 -26.27
CA MET A 425 17.92 -1.24 -25.15
C MET A 425 18.39 -2.67 -25.50
N LYS A 426 18.07 -3.17 -26.68
CA LYS A 426 18.56 -4.49 -27.17
C LYS A 426 20.09 -4.57 -27.21
N LYS A 427 20.76 -3.49 -27.66
CA LYS A 427 22.24 -3.39 -27.65
C LYS A 427 22.81 -3.38 -26.24
N MET A 428 22.19 -2.67 -25.30
CA MET A 428 22.63 -2.61 -23.91
C MET A 428 22.49 -3.99 -23.23
N MET A 429 21.39 -4.70 -23.45
CA MET A 429 21.18 -6.06 -22.94
C MET A 429 22.25 -7.03 -23.48
N LYS A 430 22.61 -6.92 -24.76
CA LYS A 430 23.73 -7.71 -25.36
C LYS A 430 25.07 -7.40 -24.70
N LYS A 431 25.35 -6.14 -24.37
CA LYS A 431 26.60 -5.76 -23.68
C LYS A 431 26.66 -6.33 -22.26
N MET A 432 25.56 -6.26 -21.51
CA MET A 432 25.47 -6.85 -20.15
C MET A 432 25.66 -8.37 -20.16
N LYS A 433 25.13 -9.08 -21.16
CA LYS A 433 25.34 -10.52 -21.35
C LYS A 433 26.80 -10.87 -21.56
N LYS A 434 27.55 -10.06 -22.35
CA LYS A 434 28.99 -10.26 -22.58
C LYS A 434 29.83 -10.01 -21.31
N MET A 435 29.45 -9.02 -20.48
CA MET A 435 30.12 -8.74 -19.20
C MET A 435 29.92 -9.87 -18.17
N LYS A 436 28.73 -10.50 -18.09
CA LYS A 436 28.51 -11.65 -17.20
C LYS A 436 29.30 -12.91 -17.60
N LYS A 437 29.62 -13.11 -18.87
CA LYS A 437 30.45 -14.23 -19.32
C LYS A 437 31.95 -14.08 -19.00
N GLY A 438 32.45 -12.86 -18.73
CA GLY A 438 33.86 -12.59 -18.45
C GLY A 438 34.30 -12.68 -16.98
N LYS A 439 33.35 -12.80 -16.03
CA LYS A 439 33.68 -12.95 -14.60
C LYS A 439 33.18 -14.29 -14.06
N LYS A 440 33.95 -15.36 -14.29
CA LYS A 440 33.94 -16.55 -13.45
C LYS A 440 34.66 -16.20 -12.15
N GLY A 441 33.91 -16.10 -11.04
CA GLY A 441 34.49 -16.04 -9.70
C GLY A 441 34.13 -14.75 -8.95
N MET A 442 32.95 -14.68 -8.39
CA MET A 442 32.69 -14.11 -7.06
C MET A 442 31.21 -14.42 -6.71
N SER A 443 31.01 -15.46 -5.96
CA SER A 443 29.76 -15.81 -5.30
C SER A 443 29.56 -14.88 -4.11
N GLY A 444 28.36 -14.35 -3.95
CA GLY A 444 27.93 -13.74 -2.70
C GLY A 444 27.51 -12.27 -2.84
N LEU A 445 26.26 -12.01 -2.57
CA LEU A 445 25.69 -10.70 -2.21
C LEU A 445 25.84 -9.54 -3.22
N GLY A 446 25.29 -9.66 -4.43
CA GLY A 446 25.39 -8.58 -5.41
C GLY A 446 24.23 -8.44 -6.38
N SER A 447 23.02 -8.92 -6.05
CA SER A 447 21.92 -8.88 -7.02
C SER A 447 21.04 -7.61 -6.97
N LEU A 448 21.26 -6.70 -6.03
CA LEU A 448 20.53 -5.43 -5.96
C LEU A 448 21.20 -4.27 -6.71
N SER A 449 22.45 -4.41 -7.15
CA SER A 449 23.13 -3.39 -7.96
C SER A 449 22.61 -3.28 -9.40
N GLY A 450 21.67 -4.13 -9.81
CA GLY A 450 21.03 -4.08 -11.13
C GLY A 450 19.98 -2.97 -11.27
N LEU A 451 19.47 -2.43 -10.18
CA LEU A 451 18.48 -1.34 -10.20
C LEU A 451 19.09 0.06 -10.37
N GLY A 452 20.39 0.24 -10.14
CA GLY A 452 21.11 1.50 -10.42
C GLY A 452 21.26 1.85 -11.91
N GLY A 453 20.86 0.96 -12.83
CA GLY A 453 20.85 1.21 -14.26
C GLY A 453 19.65 2.00 -14.78
N PHE A 454 18.63 2.24 -13.95
CA PHE A 454 17.42 2.98 -14.36
C PHE A 454 17.66 4.47 -14.60
N SER A 455 18.69 5.08 -14.00
CA SER A 455 19.05 6.49 -14.23
C SER A 455 19.70 6.77 -15.60
N LYS A 456 19.99 5.75 -16.40
CA LYS A 456 20.55 5.85 -17.76
C LYS A 456 19.66 5.16 -18.80
N MET A 457 18.36 5.02 -18.55
CA MET A 457 17.45 4.58 -19.59
C MET A 457 17.19 5.72 -20.58
N PRO A 458 17.23 5.45 -21.90
CA PRO A 458 17.07 6.47 -22.94
C PRO A 458 15.66 7.08 -23.03
N PHE A 459 14.78 6.80 -22.07
CA PHE A 459 13.44 7.39 -21.95
C PHE A 459 13.42 8.70 -21.11
N MET A 460 14.57 9.14 -20.56
CA MET A 460 14.67 10.28 -19.63
C MET A 460 15.39 11.50 -20.25
N HIS A 461 15.32 11.71 -21.55
CA HIS A 461 15.75 12.96 -22.21
C HIS A 461 14.79 13.37 -23.32
#